data_fcf4ee54e594238b2bfe1604530e4354
#
_entry.id   fcf4ee54e594238b2bfe1604530e4354
#
_cell.length_a   1.000
_cell.length_b   1.000
_cell.length_c   1.000
_cell.angle_alpha   90.00
_cell.angle_beta   90.00
_cell.angle_gamma   90.00
#
_symmetry.space_group_name_H-M   'P 1'
#
loop_
_entity.id
_entity.type
_entity.pdbx_description
1 polymer ?
#
loop_
_entity_poly.entity_id
_entity_poly.type
_entity_poly.pdbx_seq_one_letter_code
_entity_poly.pdbx_strand_id
1 'polypeptide(L)'
;MAYWMVKSEPSAYSWDEFVKEKETCWSGVRNYAARINLRAMKKGDEVFFYHSNEGMEIVGIAKVSKEAYQDPTTADDRWVAVDIKAHKKLKKPVTLAVLKADKRFADLDLVRLGRLSVGTVKPKEWEMIMKLAGE
;
A
#
# COMPACT_ATOMS: atom_id res chain seq x y z
N MET A 1 13.04 9.27 3.40
CA MET A 1 11.64 8.88 3.20
C MET A 1 11.57 7.40 2.85
N ALA A 2 10.66 6.68 3.48
CA ALA A 2 10.41 5.29 3.16
C ALA A 2 9.19 5.16 2.25
N TYR A 3 9.12 4.03 1.55
CA TYR A 3 8.04 3.73 0.61
C TYR A 3 7.38 2.41 0.99
N TRP A 4 6.07 2.38 0.85
CA TRP A 4 5.23 1.27 1.29
C TRP A 4 4.18 0.92 0.25
N MET A 5 3.47 -0.17 0.48
CA MET A 5 2.33 -0.55 -0.33
C MET A 5 1.27 -1.16 0.58
N VAL A 6 0.02 -0.81 0.32
CA VAL A 6 -1.14 -1.42 0.97
C VAL A 6 -2.04 -2.05 -0.09
N LYS A 7 -2.65 -3.17 0.26
CA LYS A 7 -3.55 -3.91 -0.63
C LYS A 7 -4.99 -3.76 -0.16
N SER A 8 -5.89 -3.52 -1.09
CA SER A 8 -7.31 -3.47 -0.83
C SER A 8 -8.09 -4.14 -1.95
N GLU A 9 -9.13 -4.90 -1.61
CA GLU A 9 -10.04 -5.43 -2.61
C GLU A 9 -10.98 -4.32 -3.08
N PRO A 10 -11.09 -4.05 -4.40
CA PRO A 10 -11.94 -2.95 -4.89
C PRO A 10 -13.40 -3.11 -4.52
N SER A 11 -13.89 -4.34 -4.36
CA SER A 11 -15.27 -4.61 -3.93
C SER A 11 -15.52 -4.24 -2.47
N ALA A 12 -14.47 -4.24 -1.64
CA ALA A 12 -14.55 -3.85 -0.22
C ALA A 12 -14.22 -2.37 -0.04
N TYR A 13 -13.12 -1.91 -0.63
CA TYR A 13 -12.70 -0.52 -0.52
C TYR A 13 -11.81 -0.17 -1.72
N SER A 14 -12.36 0.59 -2.65
CA SER A 14 -11.68 0.95 -3.90
C SER A 14 -10.89 2.25 -3.75
N TRP A 15 -10.00 2.49 -4.72
CA TRP A 15 -9.30 3.77 -4.84
C TRP A 15 -10.28 4.93 -4.95
N ASP A 16 -11.38 4.76 -5.70
CA ASP A 16 -12.39 5.81 -5.87
C ASP A 16 -13.07 6.16 -4.55
N GLU A 17 -13.38 5.16 -3.73
CA GLU A 17 -13.93 5.37 -2.39
C GLU A 17 -12.94 6.12 -1.50
N PHE A 18 -11.67 5.75 -1.56
CA PHE A 18 -10.60 6.41 -0.83
C PHE A 18 -10.47 7.89 -1.23
N VAL A 19 -10.50 8.18 -2.51
CA VAL A 19 -10.44 9.56 -3.02
C VAL A 19 -11.62 10.39 -2.51
N LYS A 20 -12.82 9.80 -2.45
CA LYS A 20 -13.99 10.47 -1.90
C LYS A 20 -13.82 10.82 -0.43
N GLU A 21 -13.26 9.91 0.34
CA GLU A 21 -13.01 10.14 1.77
C GLU A 21 -11.82 11.05 2.01
N LYS A 22 -10.89 11.13 1.07
CA LYS A 22 -9.64 11.90 1.12
C LYS A 22 -8.61 11.34 2.09
N GLU A 23 -9.03 10.86 3.25
CA GLU A 23 -8.18 10.29 4.29
C GLU A 23 -8.92 9.13 4.94
N THR A 24 -8.20 8.07 5.28
CA THR A 24 -8.82 6.91 5.93
C THR A 24 -7.89 6.32 6.98
N CYS A 25 -8.49 5.66 7.95
CA CYS A 25 -7.80 4.85 8.95
C CYS A 25 -7.57 3.45 8.34
N TRP A 26 -6.31 3.07 8.18
CA TRP A 26 -5.97 1.74 7.66
C TRP A 26 -5.94 0.74 8.80
N SER A 27 -7.10 0.17 9.11
CA SER A 27 -7.33 -0.72 10.24
C SER A 27 -7.60 -2.16 9.80
N GLY A 28 -7.80 -3.06 10.73
CA GLY A 28 -8.18 -4.44 10.44
C GLY A 28 -7.03 -5.33 9.98
N VAL A 29 -5.79 -4.87 10.04
CA VAL A 29 -4.61 -5.65 9.65
C VAL A 29 -4.31 -6.68 10.76
N ARG A 30 -4.28 -7.97 10.40
CA ARG A 30 -4.11 -9.08 11.36
C ARG A 30 -2.94 -10.01 11.02
N ASN A 31 -2.01 -9.53 10.21
CA ASN A 31 -0.77 -10.24 9.85
C ASN A 31 0.39 -9.62 10.61
N TYR A 32 1.25 -10.44 11.23
CA TYR A 32 2.37 -9.92 12.05
C TYR A 32 3.39 -9.13 11.24
N ALA A 33 3.75 -9.60 10.05
CA ALA A 33 4.71 -8.89 9.19
C ALA A 33 4.14 -7.55 8.73
N ALA A 34 2.85 -7.52 8.35
CA ALA A 34 2.16 -6.29 7.96
C ALA A 34 2.10 -5.30 9.12
N ARG A 35 1.87 -5.78 10.34
CA ARG A 35 1.86 -4.94 11.55
C ARG A 35 3.22 -4.26 11.77
N ILE A 36 4.30 -5.00 11.60
CA ILE A 36 5.65 -4.44 11.73
C ILE A 36 5.85 -3.30 10.74
N ASN A 37 5.37 -3.48 9.51
CA ASN A 37 5.45 -2.44 8.48
C ASN A 37 4.62 -1.21 8.85
N LEU A 38 3.39 -1.40 9.34
CA LEU A 38 2.56 -0.27 9.80
C LEU A 38 3.26 0.53 10.91
N ARG A 39 3.87 -0.16 11.87
CA ARG A 39 4.58 0.50 12.97
C ARG A 39 5.80 1.28 12.50
N ALA A 40 6.41 0.88 11.40
CA ALA A 40 7.60 1.53 10.86
C ALA A 40 7.28 2.75 10.00
N MET A 41 6.04 2.91 9.58
CA MET A 41 5.62 4.04 8.74
C MET A 41 5.76 5.36 9.47
N LYS A 42 6.26 6.37 8.76
CA LYS A 42 6.43 7.74 9.26
C LYS A 42 5.53 8.69 8.50
N LYS A 43 5.04 9.71 9.19
CA LYS A 43 4.24 10.77 8.56
C LYS A 43 5.00 11.35 7.36
N GLY A 44 4.33 11.44 6.22
CA GLY A 44 4.91 11.91 4.96
C GLY A 44 5.44 10.82 4.06
N ASP A 45 5.60 9.59 4.56
CA ASP A 45 6.00 8.46 3.72
C ASP A 45 4.95 8.22 2.64
N GLU A 46 5.41 7.79 1.46
CA GLU A 46 4.53 7.50 0.34
C GLU A 46 4.15 6.03 0.29
N VAL A 47 2.91 5.77 -0.14
CA VAL A 47 2.30 4.44 -0.11
C VAL A 47 1.62 4.16 -1.44
N PHE A 48 2.01 3.08 -2.12
CA PHE A 48 1.25 2.60 -3.27
C PHE A 48 -0.04 1.95 -2.81
N PHE A 49 -1.13 2.27 -3.48
CA PHE A 49 -2.45 1.68 -3.27
C PHE A 49 -2.68 0.62 -4.35
N TYR A 50 -2.79 -0.64 -3.94
CA TYR A 50 -2.90 -1.79 -4.84
C TYR A 50 -4.29 -2.42 -4.72
N HIS A 51 -4.94 -2.64 -5.86
CA HIS A 51 -6.20 -3.40 -5.92
C HIS A 51 -5.88 -4.89 -6.00
N SER A 52 -6.25 -5.64 -4.97
CA SER A 52 -6.09 -7.09 -4.92
C SER A 52 -7.34 -7.80 -5.42
N ASN A 53 -7.20 -9.06 -5.81
CA ASN A 53 -8.24 -9.94 -6.35
C ASN A 53 -8.81 -9.50 -7.70
N GLU A 54 -9.31 -8.29 -7.81
CA GLU A 54 -9.83 -7.74 -9.06
C GLU A 54 -8.87 -6.67 -9.57
N GLY A 55 -8.53 -6.73 -10.85
CA GLY A 55 -7.59 -5.80 -11.48
C GLY A 55 -6.14 -6.16 -11.19
N MET A 56 -5.80 -6.48 -9.96
CA MET A 56 -4.44 -6.87 -9.52
C MET A 56 -3.41 -5.87 -10.05
N GLU A 57 -3.56 -4.61 -9.65
CA GLU A 57 -2.73 -3.52 -10.15
C GLU A 57 -2.57 -2.40 -9.12
N ILE A 58 -1.43 -1.70 -9.20
CA ILE A 58 -1.19 -0.48 -8.43
C ILE A 58 -1.91 0.65 -9.15
N VAL A 59 -2.80 1.37 -8.45
CA VAL A 59 -3.67 2.36 -9.08
C VAL A 59 -3.41 3.79 -8.61
N GLY A 60 -2.79 3.98 -7.45
CA GLY A 60 -2.58 5.31 -6.92
C GLY A 60 -1.53 5.38 -5.84
N ILE A 61 -1.29 6.60 -5.38
CA ILE A 61 -0.32 6.92 -4.33
C ILE A 61 -1.05 7.62 -3.19
N ALA A 62 -0.77 7.16 -1.97
CA ALA A 62 -1.21 7.81 -0.74
C ALA A 62 0.00 8.32 0.04
N LYS A 63 -0.25 9.10 1.08
CA LYS A 63 0.77 9.53 2.03
C LYS A 63 0.33 9.23 3.45
N VAL A 64 1.25 8.80 4.29
CA VAL A 64 0.98 8.59 5.71
C VAL A 64 0.71 9.94 6.35
N SER A 65 -0.47 10.08 6.95
CA SER A 65 -0.87 11.32 7.65
C SER A 65 -0.83 11.19 9.16
N LYS A 66 -0.90 9.97 9.69
CA LYS A 66 -0.78 9.69 11.12
C LYS A 66 -0.05 8.37 11.33
N GLU A 67 0.98 8.39 12.16
CA GLU A 67 1.77 7.20 12.49
C GLU A 67 0.96 6.22 13.34
N ALA A 68 1.47 4.99 13.49
CA ALA A 68 0.76 3.89 14.12
C ALA A 68 0.17 4.23 15.48
N TYR A 69 -1.08 3.83 15.68
CA TYR A 69 -1.82 3.95 16.93
C TYR A 69 -2.68 2.69 17.11
N GLN A 70 -3.32 2.57 18.27
CA GLN A 70 -4.20 1.44 18.55
C GLN A 70 -5.25 1.28 17.46
N ASP A 71 -5.36 0.08 16.89
CA ASP A 71 -6.40 -0.22 15.91
C ASP A 71 -7.76 -0.06 16.58
N PRO A 72 -8.63 0.85 16.08
CA PRO A 72 -9.93 1.12 16.72
C PRO A 72 -10.94 -0.01 16.56
N THR A 73 -10.66 -1.00 15.71
CA THR A 73 -11.57 -2.13 15.49
C THR A 73 -11.38 -3.26 16.50
N THR A 74 -10.40 -3.16 17.39
CA THR A 74 -10.12 -4.17 18.42
C THR A 74 -9.55 -3.52 19.68
N ALA A 75 -9.79 -4.15 20.82
CA ALA A 75 -9.17 -3.78 22.09
C ALA A 75 -7.80 -4.42 22.28
N ASP A 76 -7.38 -5.34 21.39
CA ASP A 76 -6.10 -6.02 21.46
C ASP A 76 -4.98 -5.06 21.05
N ASP A 77 -4.12 -4.72 22.01
CA ASP A 77 -3.07 -3.72 21.83
C ASP A 77 -1.92 -4.17 20.92
N ARG A 78 -1.92 -5.42 20.49
CA ARG A 78 -0.95 -5.92 19.51
C ARG A 78 -1.20 -5.35 18.10
N TRP A 79 -2.41 -4.91 17.82
CA TRP A 79 -2.81 -4.46 16.49
C TRP A 79 -2.87 -2.95 16.40
N VAL A 80 -2.34 -2.42 15.30
CA VAL A 80 -2.22 -0.99 15.08
C VAL A 80 -2.82 -0.59 13.74
N ALA A 81 -3.13 0.69 13.61
CA ALA A 81 -3.58 1.32 12.38
C ALA A 81 -2.74 2.54 12.10
N VAL A 82 -2.73 2.97 10.85
CA VAL A 82 -2.16 4.27 10.44
C VAL A 82 -3.24 5.02 9.69
N ASP A 83 -3.12 6.34 9.61
CA ASP A 83 -3.97 7.12 8.70
C ASP A 83 -3.19 7.43 7.44
N ILE A 84 -3.85 7.30 6.30
CA ILE A 84 -3.29 7.64 4.99
C ILE A 84 -4.23 8.57 4.24
N LYS A 85 -3.64 9.48 3.47
CA LYS A 85 -4.36 10.42 2.60
C LYS A 85 -4.18 10.03 1.15
N ALA A 86 -5.25 10.12 0.36
CA ALA A 86 -5.15 10.00 -1.08
C ALA A 86 -4.31 11.15 -1.63
N HIS A 87 -3.28 10.84 -2.42
CA HIS A 87 -2.38 11.85 -2.97
C HIS A 87 -2.54 12.00 -4.47
N LYS A 88 -2.37 10.91 -5.22
CA LYS A 88 -2.34 10.99 -6.67
C LYS A 88 -2.74 9.65 -7.30
N LYS A 89 -3.63 9.70 -8.29
CA LYS A 89 -3.92 8.54 -9.13
C LYS A 89 -2.79 8.37 -10.15
N LEU A 90 -2.34 7.15 -10.37
CA LEU A 90 -1.33 6.88 -11.39
C LEU A 90 -1.91 7.11 -12.80
N LYS A 91 -1.11 7.66 -13.70
CA LYS A 91 -1.52 7.87 -15.10
C LYS A 91 -1.87 6.54 -15.77
N LYS A 92 -1.07 5.51 -15.49
CA LYS A 92 -1.32 4.13 -15.93
C LYS A 92 -1.22 3.21 -14.71
N PRO A 93 -2.24 2.37 -14.46
CA PRO A 93 -2.09 1.33 -13.46
C PRO A 93 -0.93 0.40 -13.81
N VAL A 94 -0.23 -0.08 -12.80
CA VAL A 94 0.88 -1.04 -12.99
C VAL A 94 0.41 -2.39 -12.48
N THR A 95 0.27 -3.34 -13.40
CA THR A 95 -0.27 -4.66 -13.09
C THR A 95 0.75 -5.57 -12.42
N LEU A 96 0.26 -6.50 -11.60
CA LEU A 96 1.11 -7.53 -10.99
C LEU A 96 1.79 -8.37 -12.06
N ALA A 97 1.10 -8.67 -13.17
CA ALA A 97 1.67 -9.45 -14.27
C ALA A 97 2.93 -8.80 -14.87
N VAL A 98 2.91 -7.48 -15.05
CA VAL A 98 4.08 -6.73 -15.54
C VAL A 98 5.23 -6.83 -14.54
N LEU A 99 4.95 -6.69 -13.25
CA LEU A 99 5.97 -6.76 -12.20
C LEU A 99 6.58 -8.16 -12.09
N LYS A 100 5.75 -9.20 -12.15
CA LYS A 100 6.24 -10.59 -12.12
C LYS A 100 7.09 -10.96 -13.31
N ALA A 101 6.82 -10.38 -14.47
CA ALA A 101 7.57 -10.65 -15.70
C ALA A 101 8.95 -9.96 -15.73
N ASP A 102 9.20 -9.01 -14.84
CA ASP A 102 10.43 -8.23 -14.78
C ASP A 102 11.29 -8.68 -13.61
N LYS A 103 12.46 -9.26 -13.92
CA LYS A 103 13.38 -9.78 -12.90
C LYS A 103 13.85 -8.72 -11.89
N ARG A 104 13.82 -7.46 -12.26
CA ARG A 104 14.23 -6.36 -11.37
C ARG A 104 13.30 -6.23 -10.16
N PHE A 105 12.09 -6.77 -10.22
CA PHE A 105 11.11 -6.76 -9.14
C PHE A 105 11.04 -8.08 -8.36
N ALA A 106 11.99 -8.98 -8.56
CA ALA A 106 11.97 -10.29 -7.88
C ALA A 106 11.94 -10.17 -6.35
N ASP A 107 12.57 -9.14 -5.79
CA ASP A 107 12.64 -8.91 -4.35
C ASP A 107 11.54 -7.98 -3.81
N LEU A 108 10.70 -7.44 -4.70
CA LEU A 108 9.57 -6.60 -4.29
C LEU A 108 8.59 -7.44 -3.46
N ASP A 109 8.18 -6.94 -2.28
CA ASP A 109 7.29 -7.67 -1.39
C ASP A 109 6.00 -8.11 -2.09
N LEU A 110 5.41 -7.27 -2.93
CA LEU A 110 4.22 -7.61 -3.70
C LEU A 110 4.40 -8.87 -4.56
N VAL A 111 5.57 -9.02 -5.15
CA VAL A 111 5.90 -10.17 -6.01
C VAL A 111 6.31 -11.38 -5.19
N ARG A 112 7.17 -11.17 -4.19
CA ARG A 112 7.77 -12.23 -3.39
C ARG A 112 6.85 -12.77 -2.30
N LEU A 113 6.05 -11.89 -1.70
CA LEU A 113 5.18 -12.21 -0.55
C LEU A 113 3.72 -11.92 -0.90
N GLY A 114 3.12 -12.75 -1.75
CA GLY A 114 1.79 -12.51 -2.31
C GLY A 114 0.65 -12.36 -1.31
N ARG A 115 0.82 -12.83 -0.05
CA ARG A 115 -0.20 -12.73 0.99
C ARG A 115 0.03 -11.58 1.96
N LEU A 116 1.12 -10.85 1.82
CA LEU A 116 1.41 -9.71 2.69
C LEU A 116 0.55 -8.51 2.29
N SER A 117 -0.30 -8.05 3.20
CA SER A 117 -1.25 -6.97 2.92
C SER A 117 -0.66 -5.57 3.02
N VAL A 118 0.44 -5.41 3.74
CA VAL A 118 1.19 -4.15 3.87
C VAL A 118 2.65 -4.48 3.69
N GLY A 119 3.25 -4.02 2.61
CA GLY A 119 4.62 -4.36 2.24
C GLY A 119 5.52 -3.16 2.12
N THR A 120 6.80 -3.43 1.96
CA THR A 120 7.84 -2.42 1.71
C THR A 120 8.10 -2.29 0.22
N VAL A 121 8.55 -1.10 -0.17
CA VAL A 121 9.01 -0.83 -1.54
C VAL A 121 10.35 -0.10 -1.41
N LYS A 122 11.40 -0.65 -2.02
CA LYS A 122 12.70 0.01 -2.02
C LYS A 122 12.65 1.26 -2.88
N PRO A 123 13.44 2.31 -2.58
CA PRO A 123 13.43 3.53 -3.38
C PRO A 123 13.64 3.29 -4.89
N LYS A 124 14.52 2.37 -5.24
CA LYS A 124 14.78 2.03 -6.64
C LYS A 124 13.58 1.36 -7.29
N GLU A 125 12.90 0.46 -6.56
CA GLU A 125 11.67 -0.19 -7.03
C GLU A 125 10.57 0.83 -7.23
N TRP A 126 10.44 1.77 -6.30
CA TRP A 126 9.48 2.86 -6.39
C TRP A 126 9.68 3.67 -7.68
N GLU A 127 10.91 4.09 -7.94
CA GLU A 127 11.23 4.85 -9.15
C GLU A 127 10.90 4.08 -10.43
N MET A 128 11.23 2.79 -10.47
CA MET A 128 10.96 1.95 -11.64
C MET A 128 9.45 1.80 -11.87
N ILE A 129 8.68 1.62 -10.80
CA ILE A 129 7.22 1.51 -10.88
C ILE A 129 6.63 2.84 -11.36
N MET A 130 7.12 3.97 -10.87
CA MET A 130 6.67 5.29 -11.31
C MET A 130 6.90 5.49 -12.80
N LYS A 131 8.02 5.05 -13.33
CA LYS A 131 8.28 5.10 -14.78
C LYS A 131 7.30 4.24 -15.56
N LEU A 132 7.02 3.03 -15.09
CA LEU A 132 6.02 2.16 -15.72
C LEU A 132 4.63 2.79 -15.72
N ALA A 133 4.34 3.58 -14.72
CA ALA A 133 3.06 4.30 -14.58
C ALA A 133 2.99 5.57 -15.42
N GLY A 134 4.07 5.93 -16.10
CA GLY A 134 4.13 7.15 -16.93
C GLY A 134 4.29 8.44 -16.14
N GLU A 135 4.79 8.31 -14.93
CA GLU A 135 5.00 9.47 -14.03
C GLU A 135 6.36 10.14 -14.22
#